data_fd89f63e05a41e52772acae26125d846
#
_entry.id   fd89f63e05a41e52772acae26125d846
#
_cell.length_a   1.000
_cell.length_b   1.000
_cell.length_c   1.000
_cell.angle_alpha   90.00
_cell.angle_beta   90.00
_cell.angle_gamma   90.00
#
_symmetry.space_group_name_H-M   'P 1'
#
loop_
_entity.id
_entity.type
_entity.pdbx_description
1 polymer ?
#
loop_
_entity_poly.entity_id
_entity_poly.type
_entity_poly.pdbx_seq_one_letter_code
_entity_poly.pdbx_strand_id
1 'polypeptide(L)'
;MVDWLRFGADMEDLATQTLRTGKQVTGLLGPTVIQPYRGFVENGIANVRARVMEQPVFDSEPGGLRIDATLAANLLRWIVLDMAGVEVSVTVCGKTVTVNSDADGFVIAKVPVGDIEPGWHEVQFSAMDRGREVTATGRVVLPDPASRIGFITDIDDTILSTGMTEGLKALRRTLLRDAYGRKPIPGTPSLYRGLARGTDTSSPESTFFYVSS
;
A
#
# COMPACT_ATOMS: atom_id res chain seq x y z
N MET A 1 -3.32 -26.78 25.25
CA MET A 1 -4.21 -26.25 24.21
C MET A 1 -3.26 -25.75 23.10
N VAL A 2 -3.24 -26.47 21.97
CA VAL A 2 -2.36 -26.10 20.85
C VAL A 2 -2.92 -24.83 20.24
N ASP A 3 -2.08 -23.79 20.16
CA ASP A 3 -2.47 -22.49 19.59
C ASP A 3 -2.46 -22.59 18.06
N TRP A 4 -3.58 -22.99 17.50
CA TRP A 4 -3.77 -23.22 16.06
C TRP A 4 -3.50 -21.96 15.22
N LEU A 5 -3.64 -20.76 15.81
CA LEU A 5 -3.35 -19.50 15.13
C LEU A 5 -1.83 -19.30 14.97
N ARG A 6 -1.05 -19.64 15.99
CA ARG A 6 0.44 -19.60 15.89
C ARG A 6 0.95 -20.67 14.92
N PHE A 7 0.40 -21.87 14.99
CA PHE A 7 0.79 -22.93 14.06
C PHE A 7 0.48 -22.58 12.60
N GLY A 8 -0.65 -21.89 12.34
CA GLY A 8 -0.98 -21.38 11.01
C GLY A 8 0.02 -20.31 10.52
N ALA A 9 0.38 -19.36 11.37
CA ALA A 9 1.37 -18.32 11.05
C ALA A 9 2.77 -18.91 10.80
N ASP A 10 3.21 -19.85 11.63
CA ASP A 10 4.51 -20.52 11.47
C ASP A 10 4.58 -21.33 10.15
N MET A 11 3.48 -21.95 9.73
CA MET A 11 3.38 -22.69 8.46
C MET A 11 3.38 -21.74 7.25
N GLU A 12 2.75 -20.58 7.35
CA GLU A 12 2.74 -19.55 6.31
C GLU A 12 4.12 -18.94 6.13
N ASP A 13 4.81 -18.63 7.22
CA ASP A 13 6.19 -18.14 7.21
C ASP A 13 7.15 -19.16 6.59
N LEU A 14 7.02 -20.44 6.94
CA LEU A 14 7.85 -21.50 6.39
C LEU A 14 7.59 -21.68 4.89
N ALA A 15 6.36 -21.64 4.45
CA ALA A 15 5.98 -21.72 3.04
C ALA A 15 6.54 -20.53 2.24
N THR A 16 6.42 -19.32 2.78
CA THR A 16 6.95 -18.10 2.17
C THR A 16 8.48 -18.13 2.07
N GLN A 17 9.17 -18.54 3.11
CA GLN A 17 10.63 -18.70 3.10
C GLN A 17 11.08 -19.76 2.10
N THR A 18 10.37 -20.87 2.00
CA THR A 18 10.69 -21.97 1.07
C THR A 18 10.50 -21.50 -0.37
N LEU A 19 9.43 -20.81 -0.67
CA LEU A 19 9.16 -20.22 -1.99
C LEU A 19 10.21 -19.16 -2.36
N ARG A 20 10.58 -18.30 -1.41
CA ARG A 20 11.62 -17.28 -1.59
C ARG A 20 12.96 -17.91 -1.90
N THR A 21 13.38 -18.93 -1.13
CA THR A 21 14.64 -19.64 -1.36
C THR A 21 14.61 -20.36 -2.70
N GLY A 22 13.51 -21.01 -3.06
CA GLY A 22 13.34 -21.67 -4.36
C GLY A 22 13.44 -20.69 -5.53
N LYS A 23 12.82 -19.54 -5.45
CA LYS A 23 12.91 -18.49 -6.49
C LYS A 23 14.31 -17.86 -6.55
N GLN A 24 14.98 -17.68 -5.42
CA GLN A 24 16.37 -17.20 -5.38
C GLN A 24 17.33 -18.15 -6.11
N VAL A 25 17.21 -19.44 -5.83
CA VAL A 25 18.08 -20.48 -6.43
C VAL A 25 17.82 -20.63 -7.92
N THR A 26 16.57 -20.46 -8.35
CA THR A 26 16.17 -20.59 -9.76
C THR A 26 16.34 -19.31 -10.58
N GLY A 27 16.72 -18.19 -9.96
CA GLY A 27 16.84 -16.90 -10.65
C GLY A 27 15.48 -16.29 -11.08
N LEU A 28 14.38 -16.83 -10.58
CA LEU A 28 13.01 -16.40 -10.92
C LEU A 28 12.48 -15.27 -10.02
N LEU A 29 13.32 -14.70 -9.15
CA LEU A 29 12.94 -13.51 -8.37
C LEU A 29 12.79 -12.31 -9.29
N GLY A 30 11.60 -11.74 -9.27
CA GLY A 30 11.30 -10.47 -9.92
C GLY A 30 12.07 -9.29 -9.31
N PRO A 31 12.05 -8.13 -9.94
CA PRO A 31 12.64 -6.92 -9.37
C PRO A 31 11.92 -6.51 -8.08
N THR A 32 12.69 -5.98 -7.13
CA THR A 32 12.15 -5.36 -5.93
C THR A 32 11.44 -4.06 -6.26
N VAL A 33 10.29 -3.84 -5.66
CA VAL A 33 9.56 -2.57 -5.72
C VAL A 33 9.22 -2.08 -4.33
N ILE A 34 9.18 -0.77 -4.18
CA ILE A 34 8.72 -0.10 -2.97
C ILE A 34 7.32 0.47 -3.27
N GLN A 35 6.33 0.04 -2.51
CA GLN A 35 4.95 0.52 -2.59
C GLN A 35 4.70 1.51 -1.46
N PRO A 36 4.70 2.84 -1.71
CA PRO A 36 4.40 3.83 -0.69
C PRO A 36 2.92 3.85 -0.31
N TYR A 37 2.67 4.07 0.97
CA TYR A 37 1.35 4.45 1.47
C TYR A 37 1.33 5.95 1.78
N ARG A 38 0.13 6.52 1.82
CA ARG A 38 -0.03 7.90 2.28
C ARG A 38 0.20 7.96 3.79
N GLY A 39 1.04 8.90 4.21
CA GLY A 39 1.35 9.15 5.60
C GLY A 39 0.81 10.48 6.08
N PHE A 40 1.16 10.83 7.30
CA PHE A 40 0.77 12.11 7.92
C PHE A 40 1.89 12.66 8.80
N VAL A 41 1.82 13.96 9.06
CA VAL A 41 2.74 14.63 9.97
C VAL A 41 2.00 15.01 11.24
N GLU A 42 2.60 14.69 12.37
CA GLU A 42 2.10 15.00 13.70
C GLU A 42 3.26 15.41 14.60
N ASN A 43 3.12 16.53 15.32
CA ASN A 43 4.14 17.04 16.25
C ASN A 43 5.55 17.15 15.62
N GLY A 44 5.63 17.61 14.37
CA GLY A 44 6.90 17.75 13.65
C GLY A 44 7.55 16.43 13.22
N ILE A 45 6.81 15.31 13.28
CA ILE A 45 7.27 13.99 12.88
C ILE A 45 6.39 13.49 11.72
N ALA A 46 7.01 13.20 10.58
CA ALA A 46 6.35 12.54 9.47
C ALA A 46 6.27 11.03 9.75
N ASN A 47 5.06 10.51 9.87
CA ASN A 47 4.77 9.09 10.00
C ASN A 47 4.60 8.51 8.59
N VAL A 48 5.58 7.74 8.15
CA VAL A 48 5.69 7.22 6.80
C VAL A 48 5.58 5.71 6.81
N ARG A 49 4.86 5.16 5.85
CA ARG A 49 4.74 3.71 5.66
C ARG A 49 4.91 3.36 4.18
N ALA A 50 5.60 2.27 3.93
CA ALA A 50 5.72 1.65 2.62
C ALA A 50 5.76 0.13 2.77
N ARG A 51 5.65 -0.60 1.66
CA ARG A 51 5.87 -2.05 1.61
C ARG A 51 6.90 -2.36 0.54
N VAL A 52 7.87 -3.17 0.88
CA VAL A 52 8.89 -3.68 -0.06
C VAL A 52 8.48 -5.08 -0.46
N MET A 53 8.32 -5.29 -1.75
CA MET A 53 7.84 -6.55 -2.28
C MET A 53 8.52 -6.87 -3.61
N GLU A 54 8.44 -8.13 -4.01
CA GLU A 54 8.81 -8.56 -5.35
C GLU A 54 7.74 -8.12 -6.35
N GLN A 55 8.16 -7.51 -7.46
CA GLN A 55 7.24 -7.25 -8.57
C GLN A 55 7.02 -8.55 -9.35
N PRO A 56 5.79 -9.03 -9.51
CA PRO A 56 5.53 -10.17 -10.36
C PRO A 56 5.94 -9.86 -11.80
N VAL A 57 6.81 -10.70 -12.38
CA VAL A 57 7.16 -10.59 -13.79
C VAL A 57 6.05 -11.27 -14.59
N PHE A 58 5.29 -10.47 -15.32
CA PHE A 58 4.33 -10.97 -16.30
C PHE A 58 4.87 -10.66 -17.69
N ASP A 59 5.30 -11.66 -18.41
CA ASP A 59 5.44 -11.59 -19.86
C ASP A 59 4.03 -11.54 -20.45
N SER A 60 3.53 -10.33 -20.64
CA SER A 60 2.28 -10.09 -21.37
C SER A 60 2.57 -10.14 -22.86
N GLU A 61 2.77 -11.33 -23.42
CA GLU A 61 2.63 -11.51 -24.86
C GLU A 61 1.16 -11.26 -25.24
N PRO A 62 0.87 -10.34 -26.16
CA PRO A 62 -0.50 -10.07 -26.59
C PRO A 62 -1.00 -11.17 -27.50
N GLY A 63 -1.66 -12.20 -26.96
CA GLY A 63 -2.26 -13.27 -27.77
C GLY A 63 -2.84 -14.46 -27.03
N GLY A 64 -2.61 -14.62 -25.74
CA GLY A 64 -3.18 -15.71 -24.93
C GLY A 64 -4.55 -15.37 -24.34
N LEU A 65 -5.34 -16.41 -24.10
CA LEU A 65 -6.70 -16.32 -23.56
C LEU A 65 -6.73 -15.43 -22.31
N ARG A 66 -7.31 -14.26 -22.42
CA ARG A 66 -7.31 -13.21 -21.37
C ARG A 66 -7.82 -13.67 -19.99
N ILE A 67 -8.64 -14.72 -19.96
CA ILE A 67 -9.21 -15.28 -18.73
C ILE A 67 -8.12 -15.97 -17.92
N ASP A 68 -7.26 -16.76 -18.55
CA ASP A 68 -6.21 -17.51 -17.88
C ASP A 68 -5.09 -16.58 -17.38
N ALA A 69 -4.76 -15.57 -18.16
CA ALA A 69 -3.77 -14.56 -17.77
C ALA A 69 -4.26 -13.71 -16.56
N THR A 70 -5.53 -13.32 -16.52
CA THR A 70 -6.09 -12.55 -15.40
C THR A 70 -6.18 -13.38 -14.13
N LEU A 71 -6.59 -14.65 -14.24
CA LEU A 71 -6.64 -15.57 -13.10
C LEU A 71 -5.25 -15.86 -12.56
N ALA A 72 -4.30 -16.19 -13.44
CA ALA A 72 -2.91 -16.40 -13.07
C ALA A 72 -2.28 -15.14 -12.44
N ALA A 73 -2.53 -13.96 -13.02
CA ALA A 73 -2.07 -12.68 -12.48
C ALA A 73 -2.64 -12.40 -11.08
N ASN A 74 -3.92 -12.67 -10.85
CA ASN A 74 -4.53 -12.50 -9.56
C ASN A 74 -4.03 -13.52 -8.53
N LEU A 75 -3.86 -14.78 -8.90
CA LEU A 75 -3.26 -15.79 -8.04
C LEU A 75 -1.81 -15.46 -7.69
N LEU A 76 -1.02 -14.98 -8.64
CA LEU A 76 0.38 -14.59 -8.41
C LEU A 76 0.49 -13.30 -7.59
N ARG A 77 -0.51 -12.40 -7.62
CA ARG A 77 -0.58 -11.25 -6.68
C ARG A 77 -0.76 -11.72 -5.23
N TRP A 78 -1.41 -12.85 -5.00
CA TRP A 78 -1.52 -13.46 -3.68
C TRP A 78 -0.21 -14.14 -3.24
N ILE A 79 0.68 -14.45 -4.19
CA ILE A 79 2.00 -15.05 -3.97
C ILE A 79 3.10 -13.97 -4.12
N VAL A 80 2.76 -12.69 -3.97
CA VAL A 80 3.77 -11.61 -3.92
C VAL A 80 4.61 -11.83 -2.67
N LEU A 81 5.90 -12.06 -2.87
CA LEU A 81 6.81 -12.25 -1.77
C LEU A 81 7.19 -10.90 -1.17
N ASP A 82 6.92 -10.77 0.09
CA ASP A 82 7.39 -9.66 0.89
C ASP A 82 8.90 -9.74 1.09
N MET A 83 9.55 -8.60 1.03
CA MET A 83 11.00 -8.50 1.13
C MET A 83 11.39 -7.99 2.52
N ALA A 84 11.71 -8.93 3.42
CA ALA A 84 12.19 -8.61 4.76
C ALA A 84 13.65 -8.19 4.77
N GLY A 85 14.02 -7.31 5.71
CA GLY A 85 15.41 -6.91 5.98
C GLY A 85 16.02 -6.02 4.90
N VAL A 86 15.22 -5.43 4.01
CA VAL A 86 15.69 -4.48 3.01
C VAL A 86 15.91 -3.13 3.69
N GLU A 87 17.12 -2.60 3.59
CA GLU A 87 17.44 -1.25 4.07
C GLU A 87 16.85 -0.21 3.12
N VAL A 88 16.00 0.67 3.65
CA VAL A 88 15.31 1.71 2.89
C VAL A 88 15.62 3.07 3.49
N SER A 89 16.14 3.97 2.68
CA SER A 89 16.28 5.39 3.00
C SER A 89 14.97 6.11 2.70
N VAL A 90 14.47 6.85 3.68
CA VAL A 90 13.22 7.62 3.59
C VAL A 90 13.54 9.08 3.82
N THR A 91 13.26 9.91 2.82
CA THR A 91 13.53 11.35 2.86
C THR A 91 12.24 12.14 2.77
N VAL A 92 12.04 13.05 3.72
CA VAL A 92 10.93 14.00 3.76
C VAL A 92 11.47 15.38 4.09
N CYS A 93 11.12 16.40 3.32
CA CYS A 93 11.56 17.79 3.53
C CYS A 93 13.09 17.91 3.79
N GLY A 94 13.89 17.14 3.02
CA GLY A 94 15.36 17.15 3.13
C GLY A 94 15.92 16.43 4.37
N LYS A 95 15.07 15.79 5.19
CA LYS A 95 15.50 14.95 6.32
C LYS A 95 15.42 13.49 5.93
N THR A 96 16.47 12.73 6.17
CA THR A 96 16.56 11.31 5.81
C THR A 96 16.71 10.45 7.05
N VAL A 97 15.99 9.36 7.09
CA VAL A 97 16.18 8.25 8.03
C VAL A 97 16.32 6.95 7.25
N THR A 98 17.05 6.00 7.82
CA THR A 98 17.21 4.66 7.24
C THR A 98 16.57 3.64 8.16
N VAL A 99 15.72 2.77 7.60
CA VAL A 99 15.02 1.72 8.33
C VAL A 99 15.01 0.43 7.51
N ASN A 100 14.96 -0.71 8.18
CA ASN A 100 14.82 -2.00 7.51
C ASN A 100 13.34 -2.40 7.43
N SER A 101 12.95 -3.05 6.32
CA SER A 101 11.65 -3.67 6.21
C SER A 101 11.51 -4.83 7.21
N ASP A 102 10.32 -4.99 7.79
CA ASP A 102 9.98 -6.09 8.70
C ASP A 102 9.74 -7.44 7.94
N ALA A 103 9.28 -8.46 8.67
CA ALA A 103 9.03 -9.79 8.11
C ALA A 103 7.99 -9.77 6.98
N ASP A 104 7.02 -8.87 7.06
CA ASP A 104 5.92 -8.69 6.09
C ASP A 104 6.26 -7.62 5.03
N GLY A 105 7.55 -7.23 4.93
CA GLY A 105 8.04 -6.24 3.99
C GLY A 105 7.65 -4.79 4.32
N PHE A 106 7.03 -4.52 5.48
CA PHE A 106 6.67 -3.15 5.83
C PHE A 106 7.87 -2.33 6.26
N VAL A 107 7.91 -1.11 5.77
CA VAL A 107 8.80 -0.03 6.17
C VAL A 107 7.98 0.97 6.97
N ILE A 108 8.29 1.14 8.25
CA ILE A 108 7.64 2.11 9.14
C ILE A 108 8.71 3.09 9.60
N ALA A 109 8.63 4.31 9.11
CA ALA A 109 9.61 5.35 9.40
C ALA A 109 8.96 6.56 10.09
N LYS A 110 9.69 7.12 11.05
CA LYS A 110 9.38 8.38 11.70
C LYS A 110 10.49 9.37 11.38
N VAL A 111 10.18 10.33 10.50
CA VAL A 111 11.15 11.32 10.04
C VAL A 111 10.91 12.64 10.78
N PRO A 112 11.88 13.16 11.56
CA PRO A 112 11.74 14.44 12.25
C PRO A 112 11.88 15.58 11.24
N VAL A 113 10.76 16.12 10.79
CA VAL A 113 10.71 17.21 9.79
C VAL A 113 10.66 18.60 10.42
N GLY A 114 10.31 18.68 11.72
CA GLY A 114 10.15 19.95 12.42
C GLY A 114 8.90 20.70 11.96
N ASP A 115 8.97 22.02 12.01
CA ASP A 115 7.91 22.90 11.57
C ASP A 115 7.93 22.99 10.04
N ILE A 116 6.86 22.58 9.41
CA ILE A 116 6.64 22.65 7.97
C ILE A 116 5.25 23.26 7.69
N GLU A 117 5.07 23.76 6.48
CA GLU A 117 3.79 24.33 6.07
C GLU A 117 2.70 23.25 5.98
N PRO A 118 1.43 23.56 6.31
CA PRO A 118 0.31 22.66 6.10
C PRO A 118 0.18 22.25 4.63
N GLY A 119 -0.26 21.01 4.39
CA GLY A 119 -0.47 20.49 3.04
C GLY A 119 0.25 19.18 2.76
N TRP A 120 0.36 18.83 1.49
CA TRP A 120 0.98 17.60 1.04
C TRP A 120 2.47 17.79 0.74
N HIS A 121 3.29 16.95 1.36
CA HIS A 121 4.73 16.90 1.13
C HIS A 121 5.11 15.58 0.49
N GLU A 122 6.12 15.65 -0.38
CA GLU A 122 6.65 14.47 -1.05
C GLU A 122 7.57 13.68 -0.12
N VAL A 123 7.50 12.36 -0.25
CA VAL A 123 8.37 11.41 0.42
C VAL A 123 9.15 10.64 -0.63
N GLN A 124 10.48 10.69 -0.55
CA GLN A 124 11.35 9.88 -1.41
C GLN A 124 11.78 8.63 -0.65
N PHE A 125 11.68 7.50 -1.32
CA PHE A 125 12.19 6.21 -0.87
C PHE A 125 13.29 5.75 -1.79
N SER A 126 14.38 5.23 -1.24
CA SER A 126 15.39 4.53 -2.02
C SER A 126 15.91 3.32 -1.27
N ALA A 127 16.22 2.27 -2.00
CA ALA A 127 16.84 1.05 -1.52
C ALA A 127 17.78 0.48 -2.58
N MET A 128 18.73 -0.35 -2.15
CA MET A 128 19.60 -1.08 -3.09
C MET A 128 19.11 -2.52 -3.21
N ASP A 129 18.80 -2.96 -4.44
CA ASP A 129 18.52 -4.34 -4.76
C ASP A 129 19.50 -4.86 -5.80
N ARG A 130 20.31 -5.86 -5.43
CA ARG A 130 21.30 -6.51 -6.32
C ARG A 130 22.16 -5.53 -7.12
N GLY A 131 22.61 -4.45 -6.46
CA GLY A 131 23.45 -3.41 -7.07
C GLY A 131 22.70 -2.40 -7.94
N ARG A 132 21.37 -2.42 -7.94
CA ARG A 132 20.52 -1.40 -8.60
C ARG A 132 19.77 -0.61 -7.55
N GLU A 133 19.69 0.69 -7.77
CA GLU A 133 18.85 1.55 -6.94
C GLU A 133 17.39 1.38 -7.35
N VAL A 134 16.55 1.18 -6.33
CA VAL A 134 15.08 1.13 -6.45
C VAL A 134 14.53 2.35 -5.74
N THR A 135 13.77 3.17 -6.43
CA THR A 135 13.20 4.38 -5.89
C THR A 135 11.68 4.39 -5.99
N ALA A 136 11.03 5.08 -5.06
CA ALA A 136 9.60 5.32 -5.11
C ALA A 136 9.27 6.67 -4.48
N THR A 137 8.17 7.27 -4.91
CA THR A 137 7.69 8.55 -4.40
C THR A 137 6.34 8.38 -3.76
N GLY A 138 6.24 8.74 -2.47
CA GLY A 138 5.02 8.78 -1.70
C GLY A 138 4.65 10.20 -1.27
N ARG A 139 3.65 10.31 -0.40
CA ARG A 139 3.23 11.61 0.14
C ARG A 139 2.81 11.49 1.61
N VAL A 140 3.11 12.54 2.38
CA VAL A 140 2.57 12.76 3.72
C VAL A 140 1.77 14.04 3.74
N VAL A 141 0.74 14.11 4.58
CA VAL A 141 -0.05 15.33 4.77
C VAL A 141 0.21 15.89 6.17
N LEU A 142 0.48 17.18 6.26
CA LEU A 142 0.30 17.94 7.50
C LEU A 142 -1.07 18.60 7.40
N PRO A 143 -2.07 18.13 8.20
CA PRO A 143 -3.36 18.78 8.26
C PRO A 143 -3.23 20.24 8.66
N ASP A 144 -4.04 21.11 8.06
CA ASP A 144 -4.07 22.50 8.44
C ASP A 144 -4.64 22.61 9.88
N PRO A 145 -3.93 23.26 10.82
CA PRO A 145 -4.39 23.40 12.19
C PRO A 145 -5.67 24.22 12.32
N ALA A 146 -6.03 25.01 11.32
CA ALA A 146 -7.30 25.73 11.26
C ALA A 146 -8.46 24.82 10.78
N SER A 147 -8.17 23.64 10.23
CA SER A 147 -9.21 22.66 9.90
C SER A 147 -9.78 22.05 11.17
N ARG A 148 -11.10 22.22 11.36
CA ARG A 148 -11.79 21.77 12.58
C ARG A 148 -12.23 20.32 12.55
N ILE A 149 -12.26 19.70 11.37
CA ILE A 149 -12.83 18.38 11.15
C ILE A 149 -11.86 17.56 10.29
N GLY A 150 -11.59 16.34 10.74
CA GLY A 150 -10.97 15.29 9.95
C GLY A 150 -11.96 14.15 9.74
N PHE A 151 -11.88 13.47 8.62
CA PHE A 151 -12.73 12.33 8.30
C PHE A 151 -11.91 11.05 8.26
N ILE A 152 -12.43 10.01 8.90
CA ILE A 152 -11.92 8.63 8.76
C ILE A 152 -13.03 7.83 8.11
N THR A 153 -12.74 7.17 7.02
CA THR A 153 -13.72 6.40 6.25
C THR A 153 -13.16 5.05 5.82
N ASP A 154 -14.04 4.05 5.82
CA ASP A 154 -13.76 2.76 5.25
C ASP A 154 -13.84 2.83 3.71
N ILE A 155 -13.13 1.91 3.03
CA ILE A 155 -13.07 1.84 1.57
C ILE A 155 -14.05 0.81 1.03
N ASP A 156 -14.03 -0.40 1.59
CA ASP A 156 -14.76 -1.54 1.05
C ASP A 156 -16.26 -1.45 1.36
N ASP A 157 -17.09 -1.57 0.32
CA ASP A 157 -18.55 -1.37 0.36
C ASP A 157 -19.03 -0.03 0.93
N THR A 158 -18.10 0.91 1.19
CA THR A 158 -18.38 2.29 1.60
C THR A 158 -18.08 3.28 0.47
N ILE A 159 -16.90 3.18 -0.15
CA ILE A 159 -16.49 4.02 -1.29
C ILE A 159 -16.54 3.23 -2.59
N LEU A 160 -16.08 1.99 -2.53
CA LEU A 160 -16.01 1.06 -3.65
C LEU A 160 -16.97 -0.09 -3.44
N SER A 161 -17.78 -0.41 -4.45
CA SER A 161 -18.61 -1.60 -4.41
C SER A 161 -17.74 -2.84 -4.63
N THR A 162 -17.45 -3.57 -3.58
CA THR A 162 -16.68 -4.81 -3.60
C THR A 162 -17.57 -6.03 -3.69
N GLY A 163 -18.84 -5.94 -3.21
CA GLY A 163 -19.79 -7.03 -3.18
C GLY A 163 -19.37 -8.16 -2.23
N MET A 164 -18.60 -7.85 -1.17
CA MET A 164 -18.10 -8.84 -0.20
C MET A 164 -19.21 -9.59 0.52
N THR A 165 -20.39 -9.02 0.59
CA THR A 165 -21.59 -9.65 1.18
C THR A 165 -22.14 -10.82 0.36
N GLU A 166 -21.69 -11.03 -0.88
CA GLU A 166 -22.20 -12.07 -1.80
C GLU A 166 -21.40 -13.39 -1.77
N GLY A 167 -20.52 -13.63 -0.79
CA GLY A 167 -19.82 -14.91 -0.59
C GLY A 167 -19.02 -15.38 -1.81
N LEU A 168 -19.33 -16.57 -2.36
CA LEU A 168 -18.63 -17.17 -3.52
C LEU A 168 -18.63 -16.29 -4.77
N LYS A 169 -19.61 -15.41 -4.94
CA LYS A 169 -19.64 -14.45 -6.05
C LYS A 169 -18.60 -13.34 -5.86
N ALA A 170 -18.36 -12.94 -4.62
CA ALA A 170 -17.30 -11.98 -4.27
C ALA A 170 -15.92 -12.56 -4.58
N LEU A 171 -15.66 -13.81 -4.17
CA LEU A 171 -14.40 -14.51 -4.47
C LEU A 171 -14.15 -14.58 -5.99
N ARG A 172 -15.17 -14.96 -6.76
CA ARG A 172 -15.06 -14.97 -8.22
C ARG A 172 -14.81 -13.59 -8.82
N ARG A 173 -15.46 -12.54 -8.29
CA ARG A 173 -15.24 -11.15 -8.75
C ARG A 173 -13.83 -10.67 -8.41
N THR A 174 -13.33 -10.99 -7.22
CA THR A 174 -11.96 -10.63 -6.78
C THR A 174 -10.91 -11.32 -7.64
N LEU A 175 -11.09 -12.59 -7.98
CA LEU A 175 -10.16 -13.36 -8.81
C LEU A 175 -10.19 -12.97 -10.29
N LEU A 176 -11.38 -12.60 -10.82
CA LEU A 176 -11.58 -12.36 -12.26
C LEU A 176 -11.62 -10.89 -12.66
N ARG A 177 -11.67 -9.95 -11.73
CA ARG A 177 -11.67 -8.52 -12.04
C ARG A 177 -10.31 -7.89 -11.75
N ASP A 178 -9.87 -7.06 -12.67
CA ASP A 178 -8.73 -6.18 -12.46
C ASP A 178 -9.01 -5.23 -11.28
N ALA A 179 -7.99 -4.98 -10.46
CA ALA A 179 -8.05 -4.06 -9.32
C ALA A 179 -8.54 -2.65 -9.72
N TYR A 180 -8.24 -2.22 -10.95
CA TYR A 180 -8.71 -0.95 -11.53
C TYR A 180 -10.16 -0.98 -12.01
N GLY A 181 -10.79 -2.15 -12.08
CA GLY A 181 -12.20 -2.32 -12.51
C GLY A 181 -13.22 -2.07 -11.40
N ARG A 182 -12.79 -1.75 -10.17
CA ARG A 182 -13.69 -1.43 -9.06
C ARG A 182 -14.31 -0.05 -9.27
N LYS A 183 -15.62 0.02 -9.30
CA LYS A 183 -16.35 1.28 -9.51
C LYS A 183 -16.68 1.92 -8.17
N PRO A 184 -16.48 3.24 -8.03
CA PRO A 184 -16.96 3.96 -6.86
C PRO A 184 -18.49 3.89 -6.78
N ILE A 185 -19.00 3.88 -5.56
CA ILE A 185 -20.45 3.99 -5.33
C ILE A 185 -20.90 5.36 -5.87
N PRO A 186 -21.96 5.39 -6.71
CA PRO A 186 -22.44 6.62 -7.32
C PRO A 186 -22.71 7.71 -6.28
N GLY A 187 -22.19 8.92 -6.52
CA GLY A 187 -22.35 10.06 -5.62
C GLY A 187 -21.26 10.20 -4.57
N THR A 188 -20.56 9.13 -4.16
CA THR A 188 -19.49 9.18 -3.15
C THR A 188 -18.40 10.20 -3.45
N PRO A 189 -17.83 10.30 -4.68
CA PRO A 189 -16.81 11.29 -4.96
C PRO A 189 -17.30 12.74 -4.81
N SER A 190 -18.57 13.00 -5.11
CA SER A 190 -19.17 14.33 -4.96
C SER A 190 -19.44 14.66 -3.51
N LEU A 191 -19.95 13.70 -2.74
CA LEU A 191 -20.18 13.82 -1.31
C LEU A 191 -18.86 14.14 -0.59
N TYR A 192 -17.80 13.38 -0.85
CA TYR A 192 -16.51 13.57 -0.17
C TYR A 192 -15.84 14.88 -0.54
N ARG A 193 -15.96 15.33 -1.80
CA ARG A 193 -15.52 16.68 -2.18
C ARG A 193 -16.30 17.77 -1.46
N GLY A 194 -17.61 17.59 -1.31
CA GLY A 194 -18.45 18.52 -0.53
C GLY A 194 -18.07 18.56 0.95
N LEU A 195 -17.83 17.39 1.55
CA LEU A 195 -17.39 17.28 2.94
C LEU A 195 -15.99 17.88 3.17
N ALA A 196 -15.06 17.64 2.22
CA ALA A 196 -13.71 18.20 2.31
C ALA A 196 -13.71 19.72 2.29
N ARG A 197 -14.49 20.31 1.38
CA ARG A 197 -14.57 21.77 1.21
C ARG A 197 -15.46 22.47 2.23
N GLY A 198 -16.42 21.74 2.79
CA GLY A 198 -17.44 22.34 3.65
C GLY A 198 -18.35 23.30 2.89
N THR A 199 -19.08 24.12 3.65
CA THR A 199 -19.95 25.19 3.13
C THR A 199 -19.24 26.54 3.07
N ASP A 200 -18.12 26.66 3.76
CA ASP A 200 -17.32 27.89 3.84
C ASP A 200 -16.04 27.73 3.03
N THR A 201 -15.96 28.42 1.90
CA THR A 201 -14.79 28.38 0.99
C THR A 201 -13.57 29.13 1.52
N SER A 202 -13.70 29.86 2.63
CA SER A 202 -12.60 30.52 3.31
C SER A 202 -11.88 29.63 4.33
N SER A 203 -12.50 28.52 4.71
CA SER A 203 -11.91 27.55 5.63
C SER A 203 -11.01 26.56 4.89
N PRO A 204 -9.91 26.08 5.51
CA PRO A 204 -9.07 25.07 4.89
C PRO A 204 -9.84 23.76 4.70
N GLU A 205 -9.47 23.02 3.65
CA GLU A 205 -10.10 21.72 3.35
C GLU A 205 -9.84 20.71 4.48
N SER A 206 -10.89 19.97 4.81
CA SER A 206 -10.80 18.87 5.78
C SER A 206 -10.01 17.69 5.23
N THR A 207 -9.17 17.10 6.07
CA THR A 207 -8.35 15.94 5.69
C THR A 207 -9.14 14.65 5.80
N PHE A 208 -9.00 13.77 4.79
CA PHE A 208 -9.56 12.43 4.78
C PHE A 208 -8.49 11.37 4.99
N PHE A 209 -8.77 10.45 5.90
CA PHE A 209 -8.02 9.22 6.13
C PHE A 209 -8.86 8.02 5.72
N TYR A 210 -8.30 7.20 4.86
CA TYR A 210 -8.95 5.98 4.37
C TYR A 210 -8.37 4.79 5.10
N VAL A 211 -9.25 3.92 5.59
CA VAL A 211 -8.89 2.65 6.22
C VAL A 211 -9.46 1.50 5.40
N SER A 212 -8.77 0.38 5.39
CA SER A 212 -9.24 -0.86 4.78
C SER A 212 -8.82 -2.00 5.68
N SER A 213 -9.69 -2.96 5.88
CA SER A 213 -9.46 -4.17 6.66
C SER A 213 -8.72 -5.24 5.84
#